data_9aab243d7768a3a3103cb4f6a0364b6a
#
_entry.id   9aab243d7768a3a3103cb4f6a0364b6a
#
_cell.length_a   1.000
_cell.length_b   1.000
_cell.length_c   1.000
_cell.angle_alpha   90.00
_cell.angle_beta   90.00
_cell.angle_gamma   90.00
#
_symmetry.space_group_name_H-M   'P 1'
#
loop_
_entity.id
_entity.type
_entity.pdbx_description
1 polymer ?
#
loop_
_entity_poly.entity_id
_entity_poly.type
_entity_poly.pdbx_seq_one_letter_code
_entity_poly.pdbx_strand_id
1 'polypeptide(L)'
;MAIDLTNLYQKQAELDARIAENHHISYATTREKRILALLVEFGEFANATRCFKYWSNKSSEAQDIVLDEYVDGLHFFLSLGIDIKASKRIYHYTKHADNLAKQILEVYRLAAIFYKNQDEKSYIKAFQAFINIVPLLKVRWTTIEKAYYKKLGENYHRQDTNY
;
A
#
# COMPACT_ATOMS: atom_id res chain seq x y z
N MET A 1 9.16 -17.01 5.70
CA MET A 1 10.02 -16.13 4.89
C MET A 1 9.87 -14.72 5.47
N ALA A 2 10.98 -14.07 5.80
CA ALA A 2 11.00 -12.68 6.26
C ALA A 2 10.87 -11.74 5.05
N ILE A 3 10.12 -10.68 5.22
CA ILE A 3 9.93 -9.58 4.27
C ILE A 3 10.64 -8.38 4.89
N ASP A 4 11.78 -8.00 4.32
CA ASP A 4 12.53 -6.83 4.76
C ASP A 4 12.15 -5.62 3.90
N LEU A 5 11.54 -4.62 4.52
CA LEU A 5 11.06 -3.41 3.87
C LEU A 5 12.06 -2.23 3.99
N THR A 6 13.25 -2.45 4.55
CA THR A 6 14.20 -1.37 4.83
C THR A 6 14.50 -0.54 3.57
N ASN A 7 14.80 -1.19 2.47
CA ASN A 7 15.10 -0.51 1.21
C ASN A 7 13.88 0.22 0.63
N LEU A 8 12.68 -0.38 0.74
CA LEU A 8 11.46 0.25 0.27
C LEU A 8 11.14 1.53 1.06
N TYR A 9 11.30 1.50 2.38
CA TYR A 9 11.17 2.68 3.22
C TYR A 9 12.15 3.79 2.84
N GLN A 10 13.41 3.43 2.57
CA GLN A 10 14.42 4.41 2.13
C GLN A 10 14.01 5.04 0.80
N LYS A 11 13.64 4.24 -0.19
CA LYS A 11 13.24 4.72 -1.52
C LYS A 11 11.95 5.55 -1.47
N GLN A 12 11.01 5.17 -0.62
CA GLN A 12 9.80 5.96 -0.40
C GLN A 12 10.12 7.31 0.24
N ALA A 13 11.03 7.37 1.23
CA ALA A 13 11.44 8.63 1.84
C ALA A 13 12.11 9.59 0.82
N GLU A 14 12.92 9.05 -0.09
CA GLU A 14 13.53 9.82 -1.18
C GLU A 14 12.44 10.42 -2.13
N LEU A 15 11.45 9.60 -2.51
CA LEU A 15 10.32 10.05 -3.34
C LEU A 15 9.47 11.10 -2.62
N ASP A 16 9.11 10.83 -1.36
CA ASP A 16 8.30 11.75 -0.56
C ASP A 16 9.00 13.11 -0.39
N ALA A 17 10.32 13.13 -0.21
CA ALA A 17 11.10 14.36 -0.15
C ALA A 17 11.03 15.15 -1.47
N ARG A 18 11.11 14.45 -2.62
CA ARG A 18 10.96 15.08 -3.95
C ARG A 18 9.58 15.68 -4.13
N ILE A 19 8.53 14.95 -3.75
CA ILE A 19 7.15 15.44 -3.81
C ILE A 19 6.97 16.66 -2.89
N ALA A 20 7.51 16.59 -1.67
CA ALA A 20 7.41 17.68 -0.70
C ALA A 20 8.08 18.96 -1.20
N GLU A 21 9.24 18.84 -1.84
CA GLU A 21 9.95 19.98 -2.47
C GLU A 21 9.13 20.57 -3.62
N ASN A 22 8.66 19.74 -4.56
CA ASN A 22 7.95 20.20 -5.75
C ASN A 22 6.62 20.89 -5.41
N HIS A 23 5.91 20.42 -4.39
CA HIS A 23 4.57 20.91 -4.04
C HIS A 23 4.53 21.77 -2.77
N HIS A 24 5.67 22.07 -2.17
CA HIS A 24 5.77 22.86 -0.92
C HIS A 24 4.87 22.34 0.20
N ILE A 25 4.89 21.03 0.43
CA ILE A 25 4.07 20.32 1.43
C ILE A 25 4.95 19.61 2.46
N SER A 26 4.31 19.13 3.51
CA SER A 26 4.96 18.32 4.55
C SER A 26 4.12 17.10 4.90
N TYR A 27 4.69 16.16 5.64
CA TYR A 27 3.94 15.03 6.18
C TYR A 27 2.76 15.48 7.06
N ALA A 28 2.97 16.48 7.91
CA ALA A 28 1.94 16.98 8.83
C ALA A 28 0.73 17.55 8.08
N THR A 29 0.97 18.28 6.97
CA THR A 29 -0.11 18.92 6.19
C THR A 29 -0.84 17.96 5.24
N THR A 30 -0.31 16.74 5.04
CA THR A 30 -0.84 15.79 4.05
C THR A 30 -1.28 14.44 4.63
N ARG A 31 -1.15 14.22 5.93
CA ARG A 31 -1.44 12.91 6.53
C ARG A 31 -2.84 12.39 6.22
N GLU A 32 -3.87 13.20 6.45
CA GLU A 32 -5.25 12.80 6.17
C GLU A 32 -5.48 12.54 4.68
N LYS A 33 -4.89 13.36 3.82
CA LYS A 33 -4.97 13.17 2.36
C LYS A 33 -4.31 11.86 1.93
N ARG A 34 -3.15 11.51 2.53
CA ARG A 34 -2.47 10.24 2.25
C ARG A 34 -3.24 9.03 2.79
N ILE A 35 -3.91 9.16 3.93
CA ILE A 35 -4.81 8.11 4.44
C ILE A 35 -5.99 7.94 3.47
N LEU A 36 -6.60 9.03 3.01
CA LEU A 36 -7.68 8.95 2.03
C LEU A 36 -7.19 8.34 0.70
N ALA A 37 -6.03 8.77 0.21
CA ALA A 37 -5.42 8.21 -0.99
C ALA A 37 -5.16 6.70 -0.85
N LEU A 38 -4.62 6.24 0.28
CA LEU A 38 -4.49 4.81 0.58
C LEU A 38 -5.82 4.05 0.44
N LEU A 39 -6.90 4.60 0.98
CA LEU A 39 -8.22 3.96 0.92
C LEU A 39 -8.78 3.94 -0.50
N VAL A 40 -8.52 4.99 -1.30
CA VAL A 40 -8.92 5.08 -2.72
C VAL A 40 -8.15 4.04 -3.53
N GLU A 41 -6.81 4.04 -3.50
CA GLU A 41 -5.97 3.07 -4.21
C GLU A 41 -6.32 1.63 -3.82
N PHE A 42 -6.62 1.42 -2.55
CA PHE A 42 -7.04 0.11 -2.08
C PHE A 42 -8.44 -0.29 -2.60
N GLY A 43 -9.30 0.68 -2.87
CA GLY A 43 -10.57 0.49 -3.59
C GLY A 43 -10.34 0.14 -5.05
N GLU A 44 -9.37 0.77 -5.73
CA GLU A 44 -8.97 0.46 -7.10
C GLU A 44 -8.39 -0.95 -7.20
N PHE A 45 -7.52 -1.32 -6.25
CA PHE A 45 -7.05 -2.70 -6.11
C PHE A 45 -8.21 -3.70 -5.94
N ALA A 46 -9.14 -3.44 -5.03
CA ALA A 46 -10.30 -4.29 -4.83
C ALA A 46 -11.13 -4.41 -6.13
N ASN A 47 -11.27 -3.32 -6.86
CA ASN A 47 -11.99 -3.26 -8.12
C ASN A 47 -11.28 -4.08 -9.22
N ALA A 48 -9.96 -3.97 -9.33
CA ALA A 48 -9.14 -4.74 -10.28
C ALA A 48 -9.21 -6.25 -10.01
N THR A 49 -9.21 -6.67 -8.74
CA THR A 49 -9.34 -8.08 -8.37
C THR A 49 -10.73 -8.65 -8.65
N ARG A 50 -11.76 -7.81 -8.70
CA ARG A 50 -13.17 -8.16 -8.84
C ARG A 50 -13.71 -9.14 -7.77
N CYS A 51 -12.97 -9.38 -6.70
CA CYS A 51 -13.25 -10.43 -5.71
C CYS A 51 -14.59 -10.27 -4.97
N PHE A 52 -15.17 -9.07 -4.98
CA PHE A 52 -16.46 -8.73 -4.34
C PHE A 52 -17.63 -8.68 -5.34
N LYS A 53 -17.37 -8.76 -6.65
CA LYS A 53 -18.39 -8.59 -7.70
C LYS A 53 -19.18 -9.87 -7.93
N TYR A 54 -19.95 -10.29 -6.92
CA TYR A 54 -20.78 -11.50 -6.95
C TYR A 54 -21.83 -11.54 -8.08
N TRP A 55 -22.14 -10.37 -8.66
CA TRP A 55 -23.09 -10.23 -9.77
C TRP A 55 -22.46 -10.36 -11.16
N SER A 56 -21.20 -10.72 -11.26
CA SER A 56 -20.47 -10.76 -12.54
C SER A 56 -19.58 -11.99 -12.64
N ASN A 57 -19.62 -12.64 -13.80
CA ASN A 57 -18.76 -13.78 -14.14
C ASN A 57 -17.42 -13.37 -14.78
N LYS A 58 -17.14 -12.06 -14.91
CA LYS A 58 -15.84 -11.61 -15.43
C LYS A 58 -14.75 -11.92 -14.41
N SER A 59 -13.62 -12.46 -14.90
CA SER A 59 -12.41 -12.65 -14.10
C SER A 59 -11.79 -11.32 -13.63
N SER A 60 -10.82 -11.39 -12.71
CA SER A 60 -9.98 -10.24 -12.37
C SER A 60 -9.32 -9.66 -13.61
N GLU A 61 -8.87 -8.43 -13.51
CA GLU A 61 -7.94 -7.82 -14.48
C GLU A 61 -6.65 -8.66 -14.58
N ALA A 62 -5.82 -8.37 -15.58
CA ALA A 62 -4.52 -9.00 -15.74
C ALA A 62 -3.66 -8.80 -14.49
N GLN A 63 -2.78 -9.76 -14.20
CA GLN A 63 -2.00 -9.77 -12.95
C GLN A 63 -1.15 -8.50 -12.77
N ASP A 64 -0.59 -7.97 -13.85
CA ASP A 64 0.20 -6.74 -13.84
C ASP A 64 -0.64 -5.53 -13.43
N ILE A 65 -1.89 -5.42 -13.87
CA ILE A 65 -2.84 -4.37 -13.45
C ILE A 65 -3.17 -4.52 -11.96
N VAL A 66 -3.50 -5.73 -11.51
CA VAL A 66 -3.79 -5.99 -10.10
C VAL A 66 -2.60 -5.64 -9.20
N LEU A 67 -1.38 -5.94 -9.65
CA LEU A 67 -0.17 -5.62 -8.90
C LEU A 67 0.15 -4.13 -8.91
N ASP A 68 -0.15 -3.43 -10.00
CA ASP A 68 0.02 -1.98 -10.11
C ASP A 68 -0.84 -1.27 -9.05
N GLU A 69 -2.10 -1.62 -8.93
CA GLU A 69 -3.01 -1.08 -7.91
C GLU A 69 -2.59 -1.47 -6.48
N TYR A 70 -2.10 -2.70 -6.28
CA TYR A 70 -1.59 -3.11 -4.98
C TYR A 70 -0.39 -2.28 -4.54
N VAL A 71 0.55 -2.00 -5.44
CA VAL A 71 1.75 -1.22 -5.09
C VAL A 71 1.47 0.26 -4.92
N ASP A 72 0.42 0.83 -5.52
CA ASP A 72 -0.03 2.18 -5.21
C ASP A 72 -0.46 2.28 -3.75
N GLY A 73 -1.21 1.30 -3.24
CA GLY A 73 -1.49 1.20 -1.81
C GLY A 73 -0.23 1.00 -0.95
N LEU A 74 0.75 0.23 -1.44
CA LEU A 74 2.03 0.02 -0.74
C LEU A 74 2.82 1.33 -0.60
N HIS A 75 2.88 2.17 -1.65
CA HIS A 75 3.51 3.48 -1.58
C HIS A 75 2.92 4.33 -0.46
N PHE A 76 1.60 4.40 -0.33
CA PHE A 76 0.95 5.17 0.73
C PHE A 76 1.15 4.56 2.13
N PHE A 77 1.15 3.24 2.27
CA PHE A 77 1.50 2.60 3.55
C PHE A 77 2.92 2.96 3.98
N LEU A 78 3.89 2.87 3.09
CA LEU A 78 5.28 3.21 3.40
C LEU A 78 5.41 4.69 3.80
N SER A 79 4.80 5.60 3.03
CA SER A 79 4.79 7.04 3.31
C SER A 79 4.17 7.37 4.68
N LEU A 80 3.03 6.75 5.02
CA LEU A 80 2.40 6.91 6.33
C LEU A 80 3.27 6.36 7.47
N GLY A 81 3.95 5.23 7.23
CA GLY A 81 4.88 4.66 8.22
C GLY A 81 6.09 5.56 8.48
N ILE A 82 6.60 6.26 7.46
CA ILE A 82 7.68 7.25 7.61
C ILE A 82 7.18 8.43 8.45
N ASP A 83 6.02 8.97 8.12
CA ASP A 83 5.41 10.10 8.80
C ASP A 83 5.24 9.88 10.31
N ILE A 84 4.71 8.72 10.71
CA ILE A 84 4.53 8.38 12.13
C ILE A 84 5.79 7.81 12.79
N LYS A 85 6.90 7.76 12.07
CA LYS A 85 8.18 7.22 12.53
C LYS A 85 8.08 5.75 12.99
N ALA A 86 7.29 4.95 12.29
CA ALA A 86 7.19 3.53 12.57
C ALA A 86 8.57 2.87 12.52
N SER A 87 8.88 2.05 13.52
CA SER A 87 10.21 1.42 13.66
C SER A 87 10.29 0.06 12.97
N LYS A 88 9.17 -0.65 12.83
CA LYS A 88 9.14 -2.00 12.28
C LYS A 88 9.47 -2.01 10.77
N ARG A 89 10.47 -2.84 10.41
CA ARG A 89 10.91 -3.04 9.01
C ARG A 89 10.75 -4.46 8.53
N ILE A 90 10.78 -5.42 9.44
CA ILE A 90 10.71 -6.85 9.11
C ILE A 90 9.29 -7.35 9.37
N TYR A 91 8.69 -7.95 8.35
CA TYR A 91 7.37 -8.56 8.41
C TYR A 91 7.44 -10.03 8.03
N HIS A 92 6.44 -10.78 8.43
CA HIS A 92 6.23 -12.17 8.05
C HIS A 92 4.77 -12.34 7.67
N TYR A 93 4.46 -13.26 6.77
CA TYR A 93 3.06 -13.63 6.59
C TYR A 93 2.53 -14.25 7.88
N THR A 94 1.40 -13.75 8.30
CA THR A 94 0.68 -14.26 9.47
C THR A 94 -0.66 -14.85 9.03
N LYS A 95 -1.49 -15.24 9.99
CA LYS A 95 -2.84 -15.72 9.65
C LYS A 95 -3.60 -14.63 8.90
N HIS A 96 -4.12 -14.98 7.74
CA HIS A 96 -4.99 -14.14 6.92
C HIS A 96 -6.43 -14.67 6.90
N ALA A 97 -7.36 -13.92 6.34
CA ALA A 97 -8.73 -14.35 6.13
C ALA A 97 -8.81 -15.48 5.08
N ASP A 98 -9.94 -16.18 5.06
CA ASP A 98 -10.17 -17.34 4.18
C ASP A 98 -10.19 -16.99 2.69
N ASN A 99 -10.48 -15.73 2.37
CA ASN A 99 -10.53 -15.23 0.99
C ASN A 99 -10.15 -13.75 0.90
N LEU A 100 -9.91 -13.32 -0.34
CA LEU A 100 -9.41 -11.98 -0.63
C LEU A 100 -10.40 -10.87 -0.20
N ALA A 101 -11.70 -11.04 -0.43
CA ALA A 101 -12.69 -10.04 -0.05
C ALA A 101 -12.73 -9.80 1.46
N LYS A 102 -12.67 -10.87 2.27
CA LYS A 102 -12.58 -10.77 3.73
C LYS A 102 -11.28 -10.11 4.18
N GLN A 103 -10.16 -10.42 3.52
CA GLN A 103 -8.86 -9.81 3.83
C GLN A 103 -8.86 -8.31 3.51
N ILE A 104 -9.46 -7.90 2.40
CA ILE A 104 -9.63 -6.50 2.04
C ILE A 104 -10.47 -5.75 3.09
N LEU A 105 -11.60 -6.33 3.51
CA LEU A 105 -12.42 -5.74 4.57
C LEU A 105 -11.65 -5.59 5.89
N GLU A 106 -10.79 -6.54 6.23
CA GLU A 106 -9.94 -6.47 7.43
C GLU A 106 -8.92 -5.32 7.32
N VAL A 107 -8.33 -5.10 6.14
CA VAL A 107 -7.44 -3.94 5.91
C VAL A 107 -8.20 -2.63 6.09
N TYR A 108 -9.39 -2.48 5.50
CA TYR A 108 -10.21 -1.27 5.68
C TYR A 108 -10.55 -1.03 7.15
N ARG A 109 -10.97 -2.07 7.86
CA ARG A 109 -11.29 -1.98 9.29
C ARG A 109 -10.11 -1.49 10.12
N LEU A 110 -8.91 -2.05 9.87
CA LEU A 110 -7.70 -1.68 10.59
C LEU A 110 -7.16 -0.31 10.16
N ALA A 111 -7.30 0.06 8.88
CA ALA A 111 -6.96 1.39 8.40
C ALA A 111 -7.84 2.48 9.03
N ALA A 112 -9.13 2.20 9.24
CA ALA A 112 -10.04 3.11 9.96
C ALA A 112 -9.62 3.28 11.44
N ILE A 113 -9.15 2.21 12.09
CA ILE A 113 -8.60 2.28 13.46
C ILE A 113 -7.30 3.10 13.46
N PHE A 114 -6.43 2.90 12.47
CA PHE A 114 -5.22 3.71 12.32
C PHE A 114 -5.56 5.19 12.09
N TYR A 115 -6.53 5.51 11.23
CA TYR A 115 -6.98 6.90 11.04
C TYR A 115 -7.40 7.55 12.36
N LYS A 116 -8.13 6.82 13.20
CA LYS A 116 -8.57 7.33 14.51
C LYS A 116 -7.43 7.54 15.49
N ASN A 117 -6.51 6.57 15.59
CA ASN A 117 -5.48 6.54 16.63
C ASN A 117 -4.19 7.24 16.20
N GLN A 118 -3.81 7.16 14.94
CA GLN A 118 -2.59 7.71 14.33
C GLN A 118 -1.30 7.31 15.07
N ASP A 119 -1.27 6.10 15.62
CA ASP A 119 -0.14 5.54 16.36
C ASP A 119 0.52 4.36 15.61
N GLU A 120 1.77 4.04 16.00
CA GLU A 120 2.53 2.95 15.41
C GLU A 120 1.84 1.59 15.57
N LYS A 121 1.19 1.33 16.69
CA LYS A 121 0.55 0.06 16.98
C LYS A 121 -0.60 -0.24 16.04
N SER A 122 -1.48 0.73 15.80
CA SER A 122 -2.59 0.60 14.86
C SER A 122 -2.12 0.56 13.42
N TYR A 123 -1.08 1.34 13.08
CA TYR A 123 -0.42 1.29 11.79
C TYR A 123 0.15 -0.09 11.46
N ILE A 124 0.94 -0.67 12.36
CA ILE A 124 1.55 -1.99 12.16
C ILE A 124 0.48 -3.06 11.93
N LYS A 125 -0.65 -3.00 12.63
CA LYS A 125 -1.76 -3.94 12.42
C LYS A 125 -2.39 -3.80 11.03
N ALA A 126 -2.64 -2.57 10.59
CA ALA A 126 -3.21 -2.29 9.26
C ALA A 126 -2.24 -2.73 8.16
N PHE A 127 -0.95 -2.39 8.29
CA PHE A 127 0.06 -2.76 7.32
C PHE A 127 0.32 -4.27 7.28
N GLN A 128 0.31 -4.95 8.44
CA GLN A 128 0.41 -6.41 8.49
C GLN A 128 -0.76 -7.08 7.75
N ALA A 129 -1.99 -6.59 7.93
CA ALA A 129 -3.15 -7.12 7.23
C ALA A 129 -3.05 -6.89 5.71
N PHE A 130 -2.50 -5.76 5.28
CA PHE A 130 -2.22 -5.46 3.88
C PHE A 130 -1.17 -6.41 3.29
N ILE A 131 -0.06 -6.65 3.99
CA ILE A 131 0.99 -7.61 3.57
C ILE A 131 0.41 -9.03 3.45
N ASN A 132 -0.52 -9.40 4.31
CA ASN A 132 -1.18 -10.72 4.28
C ASN A 132 -2.10 -10.94 3.06
N ILE A 133 -2.30 -9.96 2.21
CA ILE A 133 -2.97 -10.10 0.91
C ILE A 133 -2.10 -10.91 -0.07
N VAL A 134 -0.78 -10.76 -0.02
CA VAL A 134 0.14 -11.34 -1.01
C VAL A 134 -0.01 -12.85 -1.20
N PRO A 135 -0.11 -13.67 -0.13
CA PRO A 135 -0.39 -15.09 -0.28
C PRO A 135 -1.71 -15.40 -1.01
N LEU A 136 -2.73 -14.56 -0.81
CA LEU A 136 -4.05 -14.71 -1.46
C LEU A 136 -4.01 -14.36 -2.96
N LEU A 137 -3.07 -13.51 -3.38
CA LEU A 137 -2.78 -13.24 -4.79
C LEU A 137 -1.95 -14.34 -5.45
N LYS A 138 -1.44 -15.31 -4.68
CA LYS A 138 -0.59 -16.42 -5.15
C LYS A 138 0.68 -15.94 -5.86
N VAL A 139 1.24 -14.82 -5.43
CA VAL A 139 2.50 -14.27 -5.93
C VAL A 139 3.58 -14.29 -4.83
N ARG A 140 4.84 -14.16 -5.24
CA ARG A 140 5.96 -14.01 -4.30
C ARG A 140 6.15 -12.53 -3.95
N TRP A 141 6.69 -12.25 -2.77
CA TRP A 141 7.06 -10.89 -2.39
C TRP A 141 7.99 -10.22 -3.39
N THR A 142 8.94 -10.96 -3.96
CA THR A 142 9.86 -10.45 -5.00
C THR A 142 9.14 -9.93 -6.24
N THR A 143 7.94 -10.42 -6.53
CA THR A 143 7.09 -9.90 -7.62
C THR A 143 6.48 -8.55 -7.24
N ILE A 144 6.07 -8.41 -5.98
CA ILE A 144 5.60 -7.12 -5.42
C ILE A 144 6.73 -6.08 -5.46
N GLU A 145 7.93 -6.44 -5.03
CA GLU A 145 9.09 -5.54 -5.07
C GLU A 145 9.39 -5.04 -6.49
N LYS A 146 9.35 -5.92 -7.48
CA LYS A 146 9.56 -5.53 -8.89
C LYS A 146 8.49 -4.54 -9.36
N ALA A 147 7.22 -4.79 -9.03
CA ALA A 147 6.12 -3.87 -9.35
C ALA A 147 6.30 -2.53 -8.63
N TYR A 148 6.69 -2.53 -7.35
CA TYR A 148 6.99 -1.32 -6.59
C TYR A 148 8.07 -0.46 -7.25
N TYR A 149 9.20 -1.06 -7.65
CA TYR A 149 10.29 -0.31 -8.28
C TYR A 149 9.90 0.23 -9.67
N LYS A 150 9.08 -0.50 -10.42
CA LYS A 150 8.52 0.01 -11.68
C LYS A 150 7.66 1.26 -11.42
N LYS A 151 6.71 1.19 -10.49
CA LYS A 151 5.86 2.31 -10.11
C LYS A 151 6.65 3.48 -9.53
N LEU A 152 7.69 3.20 -8.74
CA LEU A 152 8.61 4.22 -8.23
C LEU A 152 9.22 5.04 -9.37
N GLY A 153 9.69 4.40 -10.44
CA GLY A 153 10.20 5.07 -11.63
C GLY A 153 9.14 5.94 -12.31
N GLU A 154 7.91 5.45 -12.45
CA GLU A 154 6.78 6.21 -13.00
C GLU A 154 6.46 7.45 -12.13
N ASN A 155 6.47 7.30 -10.80
CA ASN A 155 6.22 8.39 -9.87
C ASN A 155 7.32 9.46 -9.94
N TYR A 156 8.59 9.09 -10.08
CA TYR A 156 9.67 10.06 -10.34
C TYR A 156 9.46 10.80 -11.65
N HIS A 157 9.13 10.08 -12.72
CA HIS A 157 8.86 10.71 -14.02
C HIS A 157 7.70 11.72 -13.93
N ARG A 158 6.63 11.40 -13.21
CA ARG A 158 5.52 12.34 -12.95
C ARG A 158 6.02 13.61 -12.24
N GLN A 159 6.89 13.48 -11.22
CA GLN A 159 7.44 14.63 -10.52
C GLN A 159 8.36 15.48 -11.40
N ASP A 160 9.09 14.87 -12.33
CA ASP A 160 10.00 15.57 -13.26
C ASP A 160 9.25 16.29 -14.39
N THR A 161 8.02 15.87 -14.71
CA THR A 161 7.19 16.43 -15.78
C THR A 161 6.06 17.34 -15.30
N ASN A 162 6.07 17.73 -14.01
CA ASN A 162 5.02 18.57 -13.40
C ASN A 162 3.61 18.00 -13.56
N TYR A 163 3.47 16.72 -13.34
CA TYR A 163 2.18 16.01 -13.38
C TYR A 163 1.19 16.59 -12.35
#